data_6e5c571f8843aaa66975264f4d535c03
#
_entry.id   6e5c571f8843aaa66975264f4d535c03
#
_cell.length_a   1.000
_cell.length_b   1.000
_cell.length_c   1.000
_cell.angle_alpha   90.00
_cell.angle_beta   90.00
_cell.angle_gamma   90.00
#
_symmetry.space_group_name_H-M   'P 1'
#
loop_
_entity.id
_entity.type
_entity.pdbx_description
1 polymer ?
#
loop_
_entity_poly.entity_id
_entity_poly.type
_entity_poly.pdbx_seq_one_letter_code
_entity_poly.pdbx_strand_id
1 'polypeptide(L)'
;MFSDICDYYVDFGYKKSHQRYKSISKITIHHMGANSNPIYCAKWHRDDKDVSSNYYIGSDGSIVGGVSEDRRAWSTGDEDNDQSAINIEVANCSRGPEWSVSYEALVSLLALCIDICKRYNFRLNWTGDEYGSLTTHNMFAQTICPGPYLMNWMKDISLNVNKYLEEYK
;
A
#
# COMPACT_ATOMS: atom_id res chain seq x y z
N MET A 1 15.03 -3.52 2.13
CA MET A 1 15.07 -2.38 1.16
C MET A 1 13.79 -1.58 1.31
N PHE A 2 13.86 -0.26 1.10
CA PHE A 2 12.70 0.64 1.04
C PHE A 2 12.86 1.59 -0.14
N SER A 3 11.78 2.25 -0.52
CA SER A 3 11.78 3.34 -1.49
C SER A 3 12.56 4.55 -0.95
N ASP A 4 13.34 5.20 -1.83
CA ASP A 4 14.13 6.40 -1.47
C ASP A 4 13.24 7.64 -1.21
N ILE A 5 11.95 7.58 -1.56
CA ILE A 5 11.00 8.68 -1.28
C ILE A 5 10.33 8.56 0.09
N CYS A 6 10.74 7.62 0.95
CA CYS A 6 10.27 7.55 2.33
C CYS A 6 10.84 8.71 3.17
N ASP A 7 9.97 9.35 3.95
CA ASP A 7 10.38 10.38 4.91
C ASP A 7 10.94 9.77 6.20
N TYR A 8 10.37 8.61 6.61
CA TYR A 8 10.72 7.92 7.86
C TYR A 8 10.63 6.40 7.72
N TYR A 9 11.24 5.72 8.69
CA TYR A 9 11.15 4.26 8.83
C TYR A 9 10.78 3.88 10.25
N VAL A 10 9.87 2.91 10.40
CA VAL A 10 9.61 2.23 11.66
C VAL A 10 10.20 0.84 11.56
N ASP A 11 11.26 0.59 12.31
CA ASP A 11 11.93 -0.71 12.29
C ASP A 11 11.01 -1.81 12.84
N PHE A 12 10.59 -2.70 11.96
CA PHE A 12 9.85 -3.91 12.30
C PHE A 12 10.79 -5.08 12.60
N GLY A 13 12.06 -5.01 12.21
CA GLY A 13 12.97 -6.16 12.26
C GLY A 13 12.34 -7.35 11.51
N TYR A 14 12.17 -8.47 12.25
CA TYR A 14 11.47 -9.66 11.74
C TYR A 14 10.02 -9.80 12.24
N LYS A 15 9.55 -8.85 13.05
CA LYS A 15 8.19 -8.88 13.59
C LYS A 15 7.16 -8.75 12.47
N LYS A 16 6.05 -9.48 12.63
CA LYS A 16 4.87 -9.39 11.74
C LYS A 16 5.21 -9.53 10.25
N SER A 17 6.22 -10.34 9.93
CA SER A 17 6.67 -10.55 8.56
C SER A 17 7.30 -11.92 8.37
N HIS A 18 7.30 -12.41 7.12
CA HIS A 18 8.02 -13.60 6.72
C HIS A 18 8.95 -13.31 5.54
N GLN A 19 9.88 -14.23 5.28
CA GLN A 19 10.70 -14.17 4.08
C GLN A 19 9.81 -14.31 2.84
N ARG A 20 10.08 -13.51 1.80
CA ARG A 20 9.46 -13.70 0.49
C ARG A 20 10.09 -14.88 -0.23
N TYR A 21 9.27 -15.64 -0.92
CA TYR A 21 9.67 -16.67 -1.88
C TYR A 21 9.12 -16.40 -3.29
N LYS A 22 8.36 -15.31 -3.47
CA LYS A 22 7.89 -14.81 -4.77
C LYS A 22 8.51 -13.46 -5.08
N SER A 23 8.70 -13.17 -6.36
CA SER A 23 9.07 -11.84 -6.84
C SER A 23 7.93 -10.85 -6.61
N ILE A 24 8.27 -9.61 -6.32
CA ILE A 24 7.31 -8.52 -6.22
C ILE A 24 6.79 -8.18 -7.62
N SER A 25 5.48 -8.22 -7.79
CA SER A 25 4.77 -7.97 -9.05
C SER A 25 3.38 -7.36 -8.86
N LYS A 26 3.03 -7.04 -7.62
CA LYS A 26 1.72 -6.47 -7.24
C LYS A 26 1.89 -5.32 -6.25
N ILE A 27 0.88 -4.47 -6.22
CA ILE A 27 0.64 -3.50 -5.14
C ILE A 27 -0.76 -3.75 -4.60
N THR A 28 -0.90 -3.84 -3.28
CA THR A 28 -2.20 -3.93 -2.61
C THR A 28 -2.45 -2.68 -1.78
N ILE A 29 -3.57 -2.01 -2.03
CA ILE A 29 -3.96 -0.78 -1.36
C ILE A 29 -4.90 -1.08 -0.22
N HIS A 30 -4.62 -0.45 0.93
CA HIS A 30 -5.42 -0.46 2.14
C HIS A 30 -5.74 0.97 2.58
N HIS A 31 -6.70 1.11 3.49
CA HIS A 31 -6.89 2.34 4.24
C HIS A 31 -6.76 2.09 5.74
N MET A 32 -6.23 3.05 6.46
CA MET A 32 -6.06 2.95 7.92
C MET A 32 -7.39 2.94 8.70
N GLY A 33 -8.51 3.30 8.06
CA GLY A 33 -9.81 3.48 8.71
C GLY A 33 -9.85 4.64 9.71
N ALA A 34 -8.88 5.54 9.64
CA ALA A 34 -8.72 6.69 10.52
C ALA A 34 -7.82 7.75 9.88
N ASN A 35 -7.93 9.00 10.37
CA ASN A 35 -6.94 10.05 10.15
C ASN A 35 -5.78 9.83 11.15
N SER A 36 -4.97 8.80 10.90
CA SER A 36 -3.88 8.43 11.78
C SER A 36 -2.55 8.96 11.26
N ASN A 37 -1.69 9.40 12.17
CA ASN A 37 -0.29 9.64 11.83
C ASN A 37 0.36 8.32 11.38
N PRO A 38 1.08 8.27 10.24
CA PRO A 38 1.58 7.03 9.67
C PRO A 38 2.65 6.35 10.53
N ILE A 39 3.49 7.11 11.26
CA ILE A 39 4.45 6.55 12.21
C ILE A 39 3.73 5.88 13.38
N TYR A 40 2.66 6.51 13.88
CA TYR A 40 1.87 5.93 14.96
C TYR A 40 1.16 4.65 14.51
N CYS A 41 0.53 4.66 13.33
CA CYS A 41 -0.12 3.48 12.77
C CYS A 41 0.87 2.32 12.57
N ALA A 42 2.06 2.60 12.00
CA ALA A 42 3.10 1.60 11.82
C ALA A 42 3.58 1.02 13.16
N LYS A 43 3.82 1.84 14.18
CA LYS A 43 4.19 1.38 15.52
C LYS A 43 3.10 0.52 16.16
N TRP A 44 1.84 0.93 16.04
CA TRP A 44 0.70 0.19 16.56
C TRP A 44 0.55 -1.19 15.89
N HIS A 45 0.71 -1.27 14.55
CA HIS A 45 0.74 -2.53 13.83
C HIS A 45 1.90 -3.42 14.30
N ARG A 46 3.09 -2.84 14.46
CA ARG A 46 4.28 -3.59 14.90
C ARG A 46 4.13 -4.18 16.30
N ASP A 47 3.56 -3.41 17.24
CA ASP A 47 3.62 -3.72 18.67
C ASP A 47 2.32 -4.36 19.19
N ASP A 48 1.15 -3.91 18.69
CA ASP A 48 -0.15 -4.23 19.30
C ASP A 48 -1.07 -5.10 18.44
N LYS A 49 -0.78 -5.24 17.12
CA LYS A 49 -1.66 -5.96 16.18
C LYS A 49 -0.93 -7.12 15.49
N ASP A 50 -1.71 -8.08 15.02
CA ASP A 50 -1.19 -9.19 14.20
C ASP A 50 -1.32 -8.87 12.70
N VAL A 51 -1.03 -7.63 12.35
CA VAL A 51 -1.03 -7.10 10.98
C VAL A 51 0.20 -6.23 10.76
N SER A 52 0.57 -6.03 9.50
CA SER A 52 1.64 -5.12 9.10
C SER A 52 1.48 -4.72 7.64
N SER A 53 2.15 -3.65 7.24
CA SER A 53 2.26 -3.23 5.84
C SER A 53 3.67 -2.80 5.52
N ASN A 54 4.03 -2.78 4.24
CA ASN A 54 5.33 -2.32 3.80
C ASN A 54 5.44 -0.80 3.92
N TYR A 55 4.34 -0.07 3.64
CA TYR A 55 4.30 1.39 3.69
C TYR A 55 3.03 1.91 4.34
N TYR A 56 3.15 3.10 4.90
CA TYR A 56 2.08 3.87 5.53
C TYR A 56 2.14 5.31 5.03
N ILE A 57 1.03 5.83 4.50
CA ILE A 57 0.94 7.19 3.97
C ILE A 57 0.01 8.01 4.85
N GLY A 58 0.51 9.14 5.37
CA GLY A 58 -0.25 10.10 6.16
C GLY A 58 -1.18 10.96 5.31
N SER A 59 -2.18 11.58 5.93
CA SER A 59 -3.04 12.56 5.26
C SER A 59 -2.31 13.85 4.86
N ASP A 60 -1.13 14.10 5.40
CA ASP A 60 -0.20 15.17 5.02
C ASP A 60 0.71 14.78 3.84
N GLY A 61 0.58 13.55 3.32
CA GLY A 61 1.39 13.00 2.26
C GLY A 61 2.70 12.36 2.71
N SER A 62 3.04 12.38 4.01
CA SER A 62 4.25 11.73 4.51
C SER A 62 4.23 10.21 4.28
N ILE A 63 5.37 9.65 3.86
CA ILE A 63 5.54 8.22 3.55
C ILE A 63 6.43 7.58 4.59
N VAL A 64 5.93 6.55 5.26
CA VAL A 64 6.65 5.80 6.29
C VAL A 64 6.85 4.36 5.86
N GLY A 65 8.09 3.89 5.84
CA GLY A 65 8.42 2.48 5.66
C GLY A 65 8.18 1.69 6.96
N GLY A 66 7.59 0.52 6.82
CA GLY A 66 7.31 -0.41 7.92
C GLY A 66 8.05 -1.73 7.73
N VAL A 67 7.39 -2.75 7.20
CA VAL A 67 8.05 -4.01 6.83
C VAL A 67 8.90 -3.81 5.57
N SER A 68 10.17 -4.19 5.63
CA SER A 68 11.08 -4.10 4.49
C SER A 68 10.52 -4.86 3.26
N GLU A 69 10.72 -4.33 2.05
CA GLU A 69 10.16 -4.90 0.82
C GLU A 69 10.64 -6.33 0.51
N ASP A 70 11.84 -6.70 0.94
CA ASP A 70 12.36 -8.06 0.83
C ASP A 70 11.62 -9.08 1.72
N ARG A 71 10.70 -8.59 2.55
CA ARG A 71 9.85 -9.41 3.43
C ARG A 71 8.38 -9.25 3.10
N ARG A 72 7.65 -10.35 3.22
CA ARG A 72 6.19 -10.37 3.13
C ARG A 72 5.60 -9.74 4.38
N ALA A 73 4.83 -8.67 4.24
CA ALA A 73 3.99 -8.14 5.32
C ALA A 73 2.78 -9.06 5.59
N TRP A 74 2.16 -8.95 6.75
CA TRP A 74 0.93 -9.64 7.12
C TRP A 74 -0.25 -8.69 6.94
N SER A 75 -0.76 -8.55 5.73
CA SER A 75 -1.63 -7.45 5.38
C SER A 75 -3.04 -7.87 4.97
N THR A 76 -3.17 -8.76 3.99
CA THR A 76 -4.48 -9.15 3.46
C THR A 76 -5.08 -10.39 4.12
N GLY A 77 -4.26 -11.16 4.84
CA GLY A 77 -4.62 -12.51 5.29
C GLY A 77 -4.49 -13.58 4.19
N ASP A 78 -4.26 -13.19 2.94
CA ASP A 78 -3.94 -14.08 1.83
C ASP A 78 -2.42 -14.13 1.62
N GLU A 79 -1.84 -15.30 1.94
CA GLU A 79 -0.39 -15.46 1.84
C GLU A 79 0.11 -15.32 0.41
N ASP A 80 -0.62 -15.83 -0.56
CA ASP A 80 -0.21 -15.85 -1.96
C ASP A 80 -0.11 -14.43 -2.52
N ASN A 81 -1.10 -13.59 -2.24
CA ASN A 81 -1.07 -12.18 -2.58
C ASN A 81 0.06 -11.45 -1.87
N ASP A 82 0.14 -11.58 -0.53
CA ASP A 82 1.13 -10.86 0.28
C ASP A 82 2.57 -11.23 -0.07
N GLN A 83 2.81 -12.44 -0.60
CA GLN A 83 4.14 -12.86 -1.09
C GLN A 83 4.60 -12.08 -2.33
N SER A 84 3.67 -11.66 -3.20
CA SER A 84 3.97 -10.93 -4.44
C SER A 84 3.62 -9.44 -4.37
N ALA A 85 2.92 -9.00 -3.33
CA ALA A 85 2.46 -7.62 -3.21
C ALA A 85 3.32 -6.76 -2.27
N ILE A 86 3.51 -5.49 -2.64
CA ILE A 86 3.83 -4.42 -1.70
C ILE A 86 2.49 -3.88 -1.17
N ASN A 87 2.32 -3.93 0.14
CA ASN A 87 1.11 -3.48 0.83
C ASN A 87 1.26 -2.04 1.33
N ILE A 88 0.30 -1.17 1.03
CA ILE A 88 0.33 0.26 1.33
C ILE A 88 -0.93 0.65 2.10
N GLU A 89 -0.77 1.13 3.33
CA GLU A 89 -1.81 1.72 4.17
C GLU A 89 -1.91 3.23 3.92
N VAL A 90 -3.11 3.74 3.63
CA VAL A 90 -3.35 5.17 3.38
C VAL A 90 -4.28 5.73 4.44
N ALA A 91 -3.88 6.84 5.06
CA ALA A 91 -4.71 7.52 6.06
C ALA A 91 -5.95 8.15 5.42
N ASN A 92 -7.08 8.07 6.12
CA ASN A 92 -8.31 8.76 5.73
C ASN A 92 -8.36 10.17 6.34
N CYS A 93 -8.84 11.15 5.59
CA CYS A 93 -9.12 12.49 6.10
C CYS A 93 -10.59 12.66 6.54
N SER A 94 -11.47 11.71 6.22
CA SER A 94 -12.86 11.64 6.74
C SER A 94 -13.14 10.27 7.35
N ARG A 95 -14.24 10.19 8.10
CA ARG A 95 -14.79 8.91 8.58
C ARG A 95 -15.75 8.31 7.55
N GLY A 96 -16.19 7.06 7.81
CA GLY A 96 -17.23 6.42 7.02
C GLY A 96 -18.55 7.22 6.97
N PRO A 97 -19.36 7.00 5.92
CA PRO A 97 -19.20 5.95 4.93
C PRO A 97 -18.20 6.25 3.81
N GLU A 98 -17.78 7.52 3.57
CA GLU A 98 -16.98 7.95 2.41
C GLU A 98 -15.53 7.46 2.50
N TRP A 99 -14.93 7.52 3.70
CA TRP A 99 -13.52 7.20 3.94
C TRP A 99 -12.57 7.95 2.97
N SER A 100 -12.81 9.27 2.82
CA SER A 100 -12.04 10.11 1.91
C SER A 100 -10.56 10.12 2.26
N VAL A 101 -9.73 10.31 1.24
CA VAL A 101 -8.27 10.46 1.34
C VAL A 101 -7.91 11.86 0.86
N SER A 102 -6.93 12.49 1.49
CA SER A 102 -6.47 13.83 1.10
C SER A 102 -5.79 13.82 -0.27
N TYR A 103 -5.69 14.99 -0.88
CA TYR A 103 -4.98 15.16 -2.14
C TYR A 103 -3.48 14.83 -1.98
N GLU A 104 -2.86 15.27 -0.89
CA GLU A 104 -1.46 15.02 -0.56
C GLU A 104 -1.17 13.52 -0.45
N ALA A 105 -2.04 12.77 0.24
CA ALA A 105 -1.89 11.32 0.34
C ALA A 105 -2.08 10.60 -1.00
N LEU A 106 -2.99 11.06 -1.87
CA LEU A 106 -3.15 10.52 -3.22
C LEU A 106 -1.92 10.78 -4.09
N VAL A 107 -1.35 11.97 -4.03
CA VAL A 107 -0.11 12.31 -4.75
C VAL A 107 1.04 11.41 -4.30
N SER A 108 1.21 11.24 -2.99
CA SER A 108 2.23 10.35 -2.42
C SER A 108 2.00 8.89 -2.79
N LEU A 109 0.74 8.43 -2.80
CA LEU A 109 0.39 7.08 -3.24
C LEU A 109 0.78 6.84 -4.71
N LEU A 110 0.48 7.79 -5.60
CA LEU A 110 0.88 7.70 -7.01
C LEU A 110 2.40 7.67 -7.17
N ALA A 111 3.11 8.57 -6.46
CA ALA A 111 4.58 8.62 -6.51
C ALA A 111 5.20 7.31 -6.02
N LEU A 112 4.70 6.74 -4.93
CA LEU A 112 5.18 5.47 -4.39
C LEU A 112 4.88 4.30 -5.34
N CYS A 113 3.69 4.25 -5.94
CA CYS A 113 3.35 3.23 -6.95
C CYS A 113 4.27 3.31 -8.17
N ILE A 114 4.59 4.51 -8.66
CA ILE A 114 5.53 4.72 -9.78
C ILE A 114 6.92 4.20 -9.40
N ASP A 115 7.44 4.56 -8.23
CA ASP A 115 8.74 4.14 -7.76
C ASP A 115 8.84 2.60 -7.65
N ILE A 116 7.85 1.96 -7.03
CA ILE A 116 7.79 0.50 -6.90
C ILE A 116 7.76 -0.15 -8.29
N CYS A 117 6.89 0.31 -9.18
CA CYS A 117 6.76 -0.23 -10.54
C CYS A 117 8.06 -0.10 -11.35
N LYS A 118 8.79 1.02 -11.21
CA LYS A 118 10.11 1.23 -11.84
C LYS A 118 11.13 0.23 -11.30
N ARG A 119 11.27 0.15 -9.96
CA ARG A 119 12.29 -0.69 -9.33
C ARG A 119 12.08 -2.18 -9.58
N TYR A 120 10.83 -2.63 -9.63
CA TYR A 120 10.48 -4.04 -9.85
C TYR A 120 10.07 -4.36 -11.29
N ASN A 121 10.12 -3.38 -12.19
CA ASN A 121 9.88 -3.52 -13.64
C ASN A 121 8.54 -4.18 -13.97
N PHE A 122 7.44 -3.69 -13.41
CA PHE A 122 6.09 -4.11 -13.78
C PHE A 122 5.15 -2.91 -13.95
N ARG A 123 3.98 -3.16 -14.55
CA ARG A 123 2.93 -2.18 -14.76
C ARG A 123 1.70 -2.52 -13.93
N LEU A 124 0.95 -1.50 -13.53
CA LEU A 124 -0.31 -1.71 -12.83
C LEU A 124 -1.40 -2.15 -13.81
N ASN A 125 -2.10 -3.20 -13.45
CA ASN A 125 -3.30 -3.67 -14.13
C ASN A 125 -4.43 -3.77 -13.10
N TRP A 126 -5.44 -2.91 -13.24
CA TRP A 126 -6.66 -2.95 -12.44
C TRP A 126 -7.72 -3.76 -13.18
N THR A 127 -8.00 -4.96 -12.71
CA THR A 127 -9.01 -5.87 -13.25
C THR A 127 -10.30 -5.87 -12.44
N GLY A 128 -10.26 -5.31 -11.22
CA GLY A 128 -11.39 -5.33 -10.29
C GLY A 128 -11.50 -6.64 -9.49
N ASP A 129 -10.49 -7.51 -9.60
CA ASP A 129 -10.37 -8.80 -8.92
C ASP A 129 -8.92 -9.07 -8.48
N GLU A 130 -8.68 -10.22 -7.85
CA GLU A 130 -7.38 -10.62 -7.32
C GLU A 130 -6.31 -10.94 -8.39
N TYR A 131 -6.67 -11.02 -9.67
CA TYR A 131 -5.73 -11.39 -10.74
C TYR A 131 -4.92 -10.21 -11.28
N GLY A 132 -5.35 -8.98 -11.01
CA GLY A 132 -4.60 -7.78 -11.37
C GLY A 132 -3.28 -7.62 -10.60
N SER A 133 -2.41 -6.73 -11.08
CA SER A 133 -1.21 -6.31 -10.35
C SER A 133 -1.46 -5.12 -9.42
N LEU A 134 -2.60 -4.45 -9.53
CA LEU A 134 -3.14 -3.52 -8.55
C LEU A 134 -4.35 -4.16 -7.90
N THR A 135 -4.30 -4.38 -6.60
CA THR A 135 -5.34 -5.07 -5.84
C THR A 135 -5.73 -4.27 -4.59
N THR A 136 -6.79 -4.70 -3.92
CA THR A 136 -7.28 -4.10 -2.67
C THR A 136 -7.61 -5.17 -1.65
N HIS A 137 -7.60 -4.83 -0.36
CA HIS A 137 -7.78 -5.79 0.73
C HIS A 137 -9.11 -6.57 0.65
N ASN A 138 -10.20 -5.93 0.24
CA ASN A 138 -11.51 -6.58 0.12
C ASN A 138 -11.62 -7.65 -0.97
N MET A 139 -10.60 -7.82 -1.80
CA MET A 139 -10.51 -8.95 -2.74
C MET A 139 -10.11 -10.25 -2.05
N PHE A 140 -9.51 -10.18 -0.86
CA PHE A 140 -8.92 -11.31 -0.14
C PHE A 140 -9.62 -11.60 1.20
N ALA A 141 -10.33 -10.62 1.75
CA ALA A 141 -11.01 -10.72 3.03
C ALA A 141 -12.37 -10.00 3.01
N GLN A 142 -13.29 -10.43 3.88
CA GLN A 142 -14.55 -9.73 4.09
C GLN A 142 -14.30 -8.45 4.91
N THR A 143 -13.99 -7.36 4.22
CA THR A 143 -13.69 -6.07 4.82
C THR A 143 -14.19 -4.92 3.95
N ILE A 144 -14.39 -3.74 4.55
CA ILE A 144 -14.68 -2.49 3.81
C ILE A 144 -13.40 -1.85 3.24
N CYS A 145 -12.23 -2.25 3.71
CA CYS A 145 -10.93 -1.74 3.24
C CYS A 145 -10.75 -2.02 1.72
N PRO A 146 -10.33 -1.04 0.92
CA PRO A 146 -9.76 0.28 1.27
C PRO A 146 -10.80 1.41 1.36
N GLY A 147 -12.09 1.11 1.41
CA GLY A 147 -13.20 2.06 1.41
C GLY A 147 -13.59 2.55 0.01
N PRO A 148 -14.83 3.06 -0.13
CA PRO A 148 -15.40 3.41 -1.43
C PRO A 148 -14.62 4.53 -2.13
N TYR A 149 -14.03 5.46 -1.40
CA TYR A 149 -13.25 6.55 -1.98
C TYR A 149 -12.04 6.02 -2.78
N LEU A 150 -11.17 5.23 -2.15
CA LEU A 150 -10.02 4.64 -2.84
C LEU A 150 -10.43 3.65 -3.92
N MET A 151 -11.50 2.85 -3.70
CA MET A 151 -12.03 1.95 -4.74
C MET A 151 -12.35 2.69 -6.04
N ASN A 152 -12.92 3.89 -5.95
CA ASN A 152 -13.23 4.71 -7.13
C ASN A 152 -11.96 5.21 -7.84
N TRP A 153 -10.83 5.34 -7.13
CA TRP A 153 -9.56 5.81 -7.69
C TRP A 153 -8.70 4.70 -8.30
N MET A 154 -8.97 3.43 -8.06
CA MET A 154 -8.07 2.33 -8.46
C MET A 154 -7.75 2.32 -9.96
N LYS A 155 -8.77 2.52 -10.81
CA LYS A 155 -8.58 2.59 -12.27
C LYS A 155 -7.70 3.76 -12.67
N ASP A 156 -7.94 4.93 -12.11
CA ASP A 156 -7.18 6.15 -12.42
C ASP A 156 -5.74 6.06 -11.91
N ILE A 157 -5.51 5.46 -10.73
CA ILE A 157 -4.17 5.15 -10.22
C ILE A 157 -3.41 4.28 -11.23
N SER A 158 -4.02 3.18 -11.69
CA SER A 158 -3.39 2.30 -12.68
C SER A 158 -3.04 3.04 -13.97
N LEU A 159 -3.97 3.83 -14.51
CA LEU A 159 -3.75 4.58 -15.75
C LEU A 159 -2.67 5.66 -15.61
N ASN A 160 -2.70 6.45 -14.53
CA ASN A 160 -1.75 7.55 -14.34
C ASN A 160 -0.32 7.02 -14.07
N VAL A 161 -0.17 5.97 -13.25
CA VAL A 161 1.12 5.33 -13.01
C VAL A 161 1.69 4.80 -14.33
N ASN A 162 0.89 4.07 -15.11
CA ASN A 162 1.37 3.50 -16.37
C ASN A 162 1.72 4.57 -17.42
N LYS A 163 0.93 5.65 -17.49
CA LYS A 163 1.24 6.79 -18.34
C LYS A 163 2.60 7.41 -17.99
N TYR A 164 2.84 7.65 -16.71
CA TYR A 164 4.14 8.17 -16.25
C TYR A 164 5.30 7.23 -16.64
N LEU A 165 5.12 5.92 -16.46
CA LEU A 165 6.14 4.92 -16.82
C LEU A 165 6.42 4.84 -18.33
N GLU A 166 5.50 5.30 -19.18
CA GLU A 166 5.69 5.40 -20.63
C GLU A 166 6.45 6.67 -21.03
N GLU A 167 6.11 7.79 -20.42
CA GLU A 167 6.64 9.11 -20.76
C GLU A 167 8.07 9.34 -20.24
N TYR A 168 8.46 8.68 -19.14
CA TYR A 168 9.74 8.89 -18.46
C TYR A 168 10.57 7.60 -18.33
N LYS A 169 10.67 6.87 -19.44
CA LYS A 169 11.51 5.67 -19.57
C LYS A 169 13.00 6.00 -19.54
#